data_0c5f3dd0c54b73662e9211f1a3e888ac
#
_entry.id   0c5f3dd0c54b73662e9211f1a3e888ac
#
_cell.length_a   1.000
_cell.length_b   1.000
_cell.length_c   1.000
_cell.angle_alpha   90.00
_cell.angle_beta   90.00
_cell.angle_gamma   90.00
#
_symmetry.space_group_name_H-M   'P 1'
#
loop_
_entity.id
_entity.type
_entity.pdbx_description
1 polymer ?
#
loop_
_entity_poly.entity_id
_entity_poly.type
_entity_poly.pdbx_seq_one_letter_code
_entity_poly.pdbx_strand_id
1 'polypeptide(L)'
;MKSLLILLLAAGLGSAQNIPYPAARDLIARVQTHLKHAADFGNHGDVKKVKRDEKEIERYRNAQRKASDFDRNLSKGKFDKGELDSLIGDLKNVIEHNTLESQDRDALTDDIRDLRDFRAQ
;
A
#
# COMPACT_ATOMS: atom_id res chain seq x y z
N MET A 1 18.76 -11.16 -12.51
CA MET A 1 19.11 -10.79 -12.54
C MET A 1 19.24 -10.26 -12.12
N LYS A 2 19.36 -10.45 -11.96
CA LYS A 2 19.69 -10.12 -11.56
C LYS A 2 19.76 -9.92 -10.64
N SER A 3 19.84 -10.09 -10.41
CA SER A 3 20.16 -9.97 -9.73
C SER A 3 20.28 -9.99 -8.83
N LEU A 4 20.47 -10.23 -8.74
CA LEU A 4 20.84 -10.30 -8.12
C LEU A 4 21.03 -10.12 -7.33
N LEU A 5 21.20 -10.23 -7.37
CA LEU A 5 21.57 -10.04 -6.82
C LEU A 5 21.60 -9.74 -5.97
N ILE A 6 21.73 -9.78 -5.99
CA ILE A 6 21.95 -9.53 -5.36
C ILE A 6 21.93 -9.42 -4.40
N LEU A 7 22.21 -9.68 -4.35
CA LEU A 7 22.44 -9.59 -3.68
C LEU A 7 22.53 -9.49 -2.80
N LEU A 8 22.76 -9.63 -2.75
CA LEU A 8 23.05 -9.54 -2.12
C LEU A 8 23.23 -9.29 -1.30
N LEU A 9 23.50 -9.36 -1.26
CA LEU A 9 23.85 -9.08 -0.64
C LEU A 9 23.91 -8.82 0.25
N ALA A 10 24.03 -8.80 0.46
CA ALA A 10 24.27 -8.61 1.12
C ALA A 10 24.32 -8.53 1.97
N ALA A 11 24.35 -8.50 1.98
CA ALA A 11 24.56 -8.57 2.61
C ALA A 11 24.87 -8.70 3.47
N GLY A 12 25.09 -9.18 3.48
CA GLY A 12 25.71 -9.51 4.71
C GLY A 12 25.85 -8.51 5.72
N LEU A 13 25.67 -7.62 5.56
CA LEU A 13 25.85 -6.55 6.48
C LEU A 13 24.89 -6.60 7.59
N GLY A 14 25.18 -6.03 8.67
CA GLY A 14 24.33 -6.02 9.83
C GLY A 14 22.96 -5.43 9.59
N SER A 15 22.83 -4.58 8.62
CA SER A 15 21.54 -4.00 8.33
C SER A 15 20.73 -4.83 7.36
N ALA A 16 21.16 -6.03 7.08
CA ALA A 16 20.53 -6.84 6.05
C ALA A 16 19.07 -7.16 6.33
N GLN A 17 18.64 -7.09 7.58
CA GLN A 17 17.24 -7.37 7.89
C GLN A 17 16.29 -6.31 7.41
N ASN A 18 16.78 -5.17 6.98
CA ASN A 18 15.90 -4.11 6.50
C ASN A 18 15.44 -4.41 5.07
N ILE A 19 14.16 -4.17 4.80
CA ILE A 19 13.64 -4.24 3.45
C ILE A 19 14.23 -3.07 2.66
N PRO A 20 14.89 -3.34 1.52
CA PRO A 20 15.41 -2.25 0.70
C PRO A 20 14.31 -1.34 0.20
N TYR A 21 14.61 -0.07 0.04
CA TYR A 21 13.61 0.88 -0.43
C TYR A 21 12.99 0.52 -1.79
N PRO A 22 13.74 -0.02 -2.77
CA PRO A 22 13.07 -0.44 -4.01
C PRO A 22 11.99 -1.50 -3.78
N ALA A 23 12.23 -2.46 -2.87
CA ALA A 23 11.20 -3.45 -2.55
C ALA A 23 10.03 -2.82 -1.81
N ALA A 24 10.30 -1.86 -0.94
CA ALA A 24 9.24 -1.12 -0.26
C ALA A 24 8.41 -0.31 -1.26
N ARG A 25 9.05 0.28 -2.26
CA ARG A 25 8.34 1.01 -3.30
C ARG A 25 7.45 0.08 -4.12
N ASP A 26 7.90 -1.14 -4.38
CA ASP A 26 7.06 -2.14 -5.05
C ASP A 26 5.83 -2.47 -4.21
N LEU A 27 6.00 -2.55 -2.90
CA LEU A 27 4.88 -2.77 -1.99
C LEU A 27 3.88 -1.62 -2.07
N ILE A 28 4.36 -0.39 -2.10
CA ILE A 28 3.47 0.76 -2.23
C ILE A 28 2.74 0.77 -3.57
N ALA A 29 3.43 0.40 -4.65
CA ALA A 29 2.77 0.29 -5.96
C ALA A 29 1.65 -0.76 -5.92
N ARG A 30 1.88 -1.87 -5.22
CA ARG A 30 0.85 -2.89 -5.04
C ARG A 30 -0.34 -2.34 -4.26
N VAL A 31 -0.08 -1.58 -3.20
CA VAL A 31 -1.14 -0.93 -2.42
C VAL A 31 -1.99 -0.04 -3.32
N GLN A 32 -1.35 0.76 -4.16
CA GLN A 32 -2.07 1.67 -5.05
C GLN A 32 -2.90 0.91 -6.08
N THR A 33 -2.39 -0.19 -6.59
CA THR A 33 -3.14 -1.04 -7.51
C THR A 33 -4.38 -1.61 -6.82
N HIS A 34 -4.24 -2.07 -5.58
CA HIS A 34 -5.36 -2.61 -4.83
C HIS A 34 -6.39 -1.54 -4.51
N LEU A 35 -5.94 -0.34 -4.15
CA LEU A 35 -6.85 0.78 -3.89
C LEU A 35 -7.64 1.16 -5.14
N LYS A 36 -6.96 1.22 -6.28
CA LYS A 36 -7.63 1.54 -7.53
C LYS A 36 -8.67 0.49 -7.88
N HIS A 37 -8.31 -0.78 -7.75
CA HIS A 37 -9.24 -1.87 -8.04
C HIS A 37 -10.48 -1.78 -7.15
N ALA A 38 -10.26 -1.53 -5.86
CA ALA A 38 -11.37 -1.42 -4.91
C ALA A 38 -12.25 -0.20 -5.22
N ALA A 39 -11.61 0.92 -5.59
CA ALA A 39 -12.36 2.13 -5.92
C ALA A 39 -13.20 1.95 -7.17
N ASP A 40 -12.77 1.10 -8.08
CA ASP A 40 -13.50 0.83 -9.32
C ASP A 40 -14.58 -0.24 -9.16
N PHE A 41 -14.72 -0.80 -7.96
CA PHE A 41 -15.77 -1.79 -7.69
C PHE A 41 -17.14 -1.19 -8.01
N GLY A 42 -17.95 -1.93 -8.72
CA GLY A 42 -19.25 -1.44 -9.16
C GLY A 42 -19.23 -0.87 -10.57
N ASN A 43 -18.03 -0.56 -11.08
CA ASN A 43 -17.85 -0.16 -12.46
C ASN A 43 -17.40 -1.33 -13.34
N HIS A 44 -17.24 -2.50 -12.75
CA HIS A 44 -16.89 -3.72 -13.47
C HIS A 44 -18.14 -4.30 -14.11
N GLY A 45 -18.03 -4.73 -15.33
CA GLY A 45 -19.13 -4.99 -16.22
C GLY A 45 -20.32 -5.77 -15.66
N ASP A 46 -20.07 -6.84 -14.92
CA ASP A 46 -21.15 -7.71 -14.46
C ASP A 46 -21.71 -7.33 -13.13
N VAL A 47 -21.12 -6.36 -12.45
CA VAL A 47 -21.49 -6.04 -11.09
C VAL A 47 -22.47 -4.88 -11.12
N LYS A 48 -23.55 -5.03 -10.38
CA LYS A 48 -24.48 -3.94 -10.21
C LYS A 48 -23.74 -2.74 -9.64
N LYS A 49 -23.92 -1.57 -10.24
CA LYS A 49 -23.23 -0.37 -9.83
C LYS A 49 -23.42 -0.11 -8.33
N VAL A 50 -22.30 0.07 -7.65
CA VAL A 50 -22.30 0.47 -6.26
C VAL A 50 -22.26 1.99 -6.21
N LYS A 51 -23.27 2.57 -5.60
CA LYS A 51 -23.29 4.01 -5.41
C LYS A 51 -22.37 4.37 -4.26
N ARG A 52 -21.33 5.15 -4.55
CA ARG A 52 -20.40 5.57 -3.52
C ARG A 52 -20.73 6.97 -3.06
N ASP A 53 -20.75 7.19 -1.76
CA ASP A 53 -20.93 8.53 -1.23
C ASP A 53 -19.58 9.27 -1.23
N GLU A 54 -19.65 10.57 -0.95
CA GLU A 54 -18.47 11.41 -0.97
C GLU A 54 -17.42 10.98 0.04
N LYS A 55 -17.86 10.46 1.18
CA LYS A 55 -16.93 10.01 2.22
C LYS A 55 -16.14 8.81 1.79
N GLU A 56 -16.77 7.88 1.08
CA GLU A 56 -16.06 6.71 0.55
C GLU A 56 -15.01 7.13 -0.47
N ILE A 57 -15.38 8.04 -1.34
CA ILE A 57 -14.46 8.55 -2.36
C ILE A 57 -13.29 9.26 -1.69
N GLU A 58 -13.57 10.05 -0.68
CA GLU A 58 -12.55 10.78 0.05
C GLU A 58 -11.55 9.85 0.73
N ARG A 59 -12.04 8.75 1.33
CA ARG A 59 -11.15 7.78 1.96
C ARG A 59 -10.19 7.17 0.96
N TYR A 60 -10.67 6.82 -0.23
CA TYR A 60 -9.79 6.31 -1.28
C TYR A 60 -8.75 7.34 -1.69
N ARG A 61 -9.17 8.58 -1.89
CA ARG A 61 -8.26 9.66 -2.28
C ARG A 61 -7.20 9.92 -1.24
N ASN A 62 -7.60 9.93 0.03
CA ASN A 62 -6.65 10.15 1.10
C ASN A 62 -5.60 9.05 1.16
N ALA A 63 -6.04 7.80 1.05
CA ALA A 63 -5.11 6.68 1.06
C ALA A 63 -4.17 6.72 -0.15
N GLN A 64 -4.71 7.03 -1.32
CA GLN A 64 -3.90 7.12 -2.53
C GLN A 64 -2.86 8.23 -2.43
N ARG A 65 -3.26 9.39 -1.91
CA ARG A 65 -2.34 10.52 -1.75
C ARG A 65 -1.24 10.17 -0.76
N LYS A 66 -1.58 9.55 0.36
CA LYS A 66 -0.59 9.16 1.34
C LYS A 66 0.38 8.12 0.81
N ALA A 67 -0.12 7.17 0.03
CA ALA A 67 0.74 6.19 -0.62
C ALA A 67 1.71 6.88 -1.57
N SER A 68 1.23 7.83 -2.37
CA SER A 68 2.08 8.57 -3.31
C SER A 68 3.13 9.40 -2.59
N ASP A 69 2.75 10.07 -1.51
CA ASP A 69 3.69 10.91 -0.77
C ASP A 69 4.77 10.06 -0.11
N PHE A 70 4.37 8.95 0.48
CA PHE A 70 5.32 8.05 1.12
C PHE A 70 6.29 7.47 0.08
N ASP A 71 5.76 7.04 -1.07
CA ASP A 71 6.61 6.52 -2.15
C ASP A 71 7.61 7.56 -2.64
N ARG A 72 7.15 8.79 -2.79
CA ARG A 72 8.02 9.88 -3.23
C ARG A 72 9.19 10.06 -2.27
N ASN A 73 8.92 10.02 -0.98
CA ASN A 73 9.97 10.15 0.02
C ASN A 73 10.92 8.96 0.00
N LEU A 74 10.40 7.75 -0.18
CA LEU A 74 11.26 6.58 -0.33
C LEU A 74 12.18 6.72 -1.55
N SER A 75 11.69 7.31 -2.64
CA SER A 75 12.52 7.50 -3.84
C SER A 75 13.68 8.45 -3.57
N LYS A 76 13.55 9.29 -2.56
CA LYS A 76 14.61 10.22 -2.14
C LYS A 76 15.47 9.66 -1.02
N GLY A 77 15.26 8.41 -0.64
CA GLY A 77 16.00 7.79 0.44
C GLY A 77 15.49 8.15 1.83
N LYS A 78 14.27 8.67 1.91
CA LYS A 78 13.68 9.06 3.19
C LYS A 78 12.63 8.07 3.63
N PHE A 79 12.72 7.64 4.87
CA PHE A 79 11.70 6.79 5.49
C PHE A 79 11.12 7.52 6.70
N ASP A 80 9.85 7.89 6.60
CA ASP A 80 9.14 8.59 7.67
C ASP A 80 8.08 7.66 8.25
N LYS A 81 8.31 7.21 9.48
CA LYS A 81 7.38 6.28 10.14
C LYS A 81 6.01 6.91 10.37
N GLY A 82 5.96 8.21 10.62
CA GLY A 82 4.68 8.90 10.80
C GLY A 82 3.85 8.88 9.53
N GLU A 83 4.48 9.09 8.38
CA GLU A 83 3.78 8.98 7.11
C GLU A 83 3.27 7.57 6.87
N LEU A 84 4.08 6.58 7.18
CA LEU A 84 3.67 5.18 7.03
C LEU A 84 2.49 4.86 7.95
N ASP A 85 2.53 5.34 9.19
CA ASP A 85 1.42 5.13 10.12
C ASP A 85 0.14 5.79 9.60
N SER A 86 0.25 6.97 9.00
CA SER A 86 -0.90 7.64 8.40
C SER A 86 -1.47 6.84 7.24
N LEU A 87 -0.60 6.28 6.41
CA LEU A 87 -1.04 5.45 5.29
C LEU A 87 -1.76 4.20 5.81
N ILE A 88 -1.19 3.53 6.79
CA ILE A 88 -1.82 2.34 7.39
C ILE A 88 -3.18 2.71 7.97
N GLY A 89 -3.26 3.84 8.66
CA GLY A 89 -4.53 4.31 9.23
C GLY A 89 -5.58 4.56 8.17
N ASP A 90 -5.19 5.18 7.07
CA ASP A 90 -6.13 5.45 5.98
C ASP A 90 -6.57 4.16 5.28
N LEU A 91 -5.67 3.19 5.14
CA LEU A 91 -6.06 1.88 4.58
C LEU A 91 -7.05 1.17 5.49
N LYS A 92 -6.84 1.24 6.81
CA LYS A 92 -7.79 0.67 7.75
C LYS A 92 -9.16 1.34 7.64
N ASN A 93 -9.18 2.66 7.47
CA ASN A 93 -10.44 3.37 7.28
C ASN A 93 -11.18 2.90 6.04
N VAL A 94 -10.46 2.67 4.94
CA VAL A 94 -11.07 2.15 3.73
C VAL A 94 -11.68 0.77 4.01
N ILE A 95 -10.93 -0.12 4.66
CA ILE A 95 -11.40 -1.47 4.93
C ILE A 95 -12.62 -1.46 5.84
N GLU A 96 -12.64 -0.58 6.84
CA GLU A 96 -13.69 -0.59 7.86
C GLU A 96 -14.95 0.15 7.44
N HIS A 97 -14.82 1.14 6.57
CA HIS A 97 -15.94 2.05 6.32
C HIS A 97 -16.40 2.10 4.86
N ASN A 98 -15.66 1.49 3.94
CA ASN A 98 -16.07 1.50 2.54
C ASN A 98 -16.68 0.16 2.16
N THR A 99 -17.51 0.19 1.11
CA THR A 99 -18.08 -1.03 0.54
C THR A 99 -17.04 -1.68 -0.36
N LEU A 100 -16.61 -2.88 -0.01
CA LEU A 100 -15.55 -3.61 -0.71
C LEU A 100 -16.00 -5.02 -1.03
N GLU A 101 -15.52 -5.54 -2.16
CA GLU A 101 -15.55 -6.97 -2.38
C GLU A 101 -14.61 -7.64 -1.39
N SER A 102 -14.92 -8.87 -0.99
CA SER A 102 -14.08 -9.57 -0.02
C SER A 102 -12.65 -9.74 -0.53
N GLN A 103 -12.49 -9.94 -1.82
CA GLN A 103 -11.18 -10.06 -2.44
C GLN A 103 -10.35 -8.78 -2.25
N ASP A 104 -10.97 -7.63 -2.43
CA ASP A 104 -10.29 -6.35 -2.24
C ASP A 104 -9.97 -6.10 -0.78
N ARG A 105 -10.89 -6.45 0.10
CA ARG A 105 -10.67 -6.34 1.54
C ARG A 105 -9.47 -7.17 1.98
N ASP A 106 -9.39 -8.41 1.48
CA ASP A 106 -8.30 -9.30 1.82
C ASP A 106 -6.97 -8.77 1.28
N ALA A 107 -6.98 -8.25 0.05
CA ALA A 107 -5.76 -7.70 -0.54
C ALA A 107 -5.23 -6.51 0.26
N LEU A 108 -6.12 -5.60 0.67
CA LEU A 108 -5.69 -4.43 1.46
C LEU A 108 -5.27 -4.85 2.87
N THR A 109 -5.90 -5.86 3.44
CA THR A 109 -5.50 -6.37 4.74
C THR A 109 -4.09 -6.95 4.70
N ASP A 110 -3.79 -7.71 3.64
CA ASP A 110 -2.44 -8.22 3.43
C ASP A 110 -1.42 -7.09 3.25
N ASP A 111 -1.82 -6.05 2.54
CA ASP A 111 -0.96 -4.88 2.36
C ASP A 111 -0.62 -4.23 3.70
N ILE A 112 -1.61 -4.08 4.58
CA ILE A 112 -1.38 -3.52 5.90
C ILE A 112 -0.39 -4.35 6.69
N ARG A 113 -0.54 -5.67 6.63
CA ARG A 113 0.39 -6.57 7.32
C ARG A 113 1.81 -6.36 6.82
N ASP A 114 1.97 -6.30 5.50
CA ASP A 114 3.31 -6.15 4.93
C ASP A 114 3.90 -4.77 5.22
N LEU A 115 3.06 -3.73 5.25
CA LEU A 115 3.52 -2.39 5.62
C LEU A 115 3.96 -2.35 7.10
N ARG A 116 3.25 -3.05 7.96
CA ARG A 116 3.64 -3.14 9.36
C ARG A 116 4.96 -3.87 9.54
N ASP A 117 5.18 -4.92 8.76
CA ASP A 117 6.43 -5.63 8.78
C ASP A 117 7.58 -4.72 8.34
N PHE A 118 7.36 -3.94 7.29
CA PHE A 118 8.36 -2.97 6.85
C PHE A 118 8.63 -1.94 7.95
N ARG A 119 7.58 -1.46 8.59
CA ARG A 119 7.72 -0.46 9.66
C ARG A 119 8.53 -0.98 10.84
N ALA A 120 8.43 -2.25 11.12
CA ALA A 120 9.07 -2.87 12.28
C ALA A 120 10.59 -3.01 12.13
N GLN A 121 11.12 -2.76 10.97
CA GLN A 121 12.56 -2.93 10.69
C GLN A 121 13.44 -1.76 11.10
#